data_ab0ab90f6e0ebad19b15193124abae11
#
_entry.id   ab0ab90f6e0ebad19b15193124abae11
#
_cell.length_a   1.000
_cell.length_b   1.000
_cell.length_c   1.000
_cell.angle_alpha   90.00
_cell.angle_beta   90.00
_cell.angle_gamma   90.00
#
_symmetry.space_group_name_H-M   'P 1'
#
loop_
_entity.id
_entity.type
_entity.pdbx_description
1 polymer ?
#
loop_
_entity_poly.entity_id
_entity_poly.type
_entity_poly.pdbx_seq_one_letter_code
_entity_poly.pdbx_strand_id
1 'polypeptide(L)'
;RAHVGRYLFWSFERVVAQSPSNVRLIRHKTRVDAVKRNGDQWHISPPNITVDYVLITTGHQDGFRQSATTTRDHIPSPFPIDQRLTQTAVPPNSTVRCKGFALTFIDTMLALTEGRGGVFTLSASGYSYTPSGAEPRHIAPFSRSGRPMRAKVEAELFTQPQDDAFWDDRRAELSRMLSTLNANFTHHIWPAFISFADQVLGNTPGTSADFFTHRSQTIFKPDDIRQDLRIGYDIAMGRRAQDSAWALAEVWRRCYSRLIDWISHRDMGTDDAHYFRQIAAEMERLAFGPPAQNIGKLITLEQA
;
A
#
# COMPACT_ATOMS: atom_id res chain seq x y z
N ARG A 1 5.47 -12.69 3.26
CA ARG A 1 5.91 -12.70 1.85
C ARG A 1 6.24 -14.10 1.35
N ALA A 2 6.90 -14.98 2.14
CA ALA A 2 7.21 -16.34 1.74
C ALA A 2 5.97 -17.16 1.35
N HIS A 3 4.86 -17.00 2.07
CA HIS A 3 3.58 -17.64 1.73
C HIS A 3 3.02 -17.14 0.40
N VAL A 4 3.10 -15.83 0.13
CA VAL A 4 2.67 -15.24 -1.15
C VAL A 4 3.51 -15.79 -2.30
N GLY A 5 4.82 -15.89 -2.14
CA GLY A 5 5.70 -16.49 -3.16
C GLY A 5 5.33 -17.95 -3.48
N ARG A 6 5.06 -18.77 -2.45
CA ARG A 6 4.58 -20.15 -2.64
C ARG A 6 3.22 -20.20 -3.33
N TYR A 7 2.29 -19.32 -2.96
CA TYR A 7 1.00 -19.24 -3.60
C TYR A 7 1.10 -18.86 -5.08
N LEU A 8 1.93 -17.87 -5.44
CA LEU A 8 2.15 -17.47 -6.83
C LEU A 8 2.77 -18.60 -7.66
N PHE A 9 3.74 -19.32 -7.09
CA PHE A 9 4.32 -20.49 -7.74
C PHE A 9 3.28 -21.59 -7.97
N TRP A 10 2.52 -21.93 -6.93
CA TRP A 10 1.42 -22.89 -7.05
C TRP A 10 0.37 -22.48 -8.08
N SER A 11 -0.04 -21.18 -8.08
CA SER A 11 -0.99 -20.65 -9.05
C SER A 11 -0.49 -20.78 -10.48
N PHE A 12 0.78 -20.48 -10.70
CA PHE A 12 1.41 -20.63 -12.02
C PHE A 12 1.42 -22.10 -12.48
N GLU A 13 1.86 -23.04 -11.62
CA GLU A 13 1.84 -24.48 -11.97
C GLU A 13 0.43 -24.98 -12.27
N ARG A 14 -0.57 -24.48 -11.55
CA ARG A 14 -1.98 -24.80 -11.82
C ARG A 14 -2.45 -24.29 -13.19
N VAL A 15 -2.10 -23.05 -13.56
CA VAL A 15 -2.40 -22.49 -14.88
C VAL A 15 -1.74 -23.33 -15.98
N VAL A 16 -0.48 -23.72 -15.79
CA VAL A 16 0.22 -24.58 -16.75
C VAL A 16 -0.49 -25.92 -16.92
N ALA A 17 -0.87 -26.56 -15.80
CA ALA A 17 -1.56 -27.87 -15.82
C ALA A 17 -2.98 -27.82 -16.42
N GLN A 18 -3.66 -26.67 -16.32
CA GLN A 18 -5.02 -26.47 -16.83
C GLN A 18 -5.05 -25.78 -18.19
N SER A 19 -3.91 -25.52 -18.82
CA SER A 19 -3.85 -24.90 -20.15
C SER A 19 -4.54 -25.79 -21.18
N PRO A 20 -5.42 -25.23 -22.03
CA PRO A 20 -6.08 -25.99 -23.07
C PRO A 20 -5.07 -26.46 -24.14
N SER A 21 -5.39 -27.53 -24.86
CA SER A 21 -4.48 -28.20 -25.81
C SER A 21 -3.96 -27.32 -26.96
N ASN A 22 -4.67 -26.25 -27.27
CA ASN A 22 -4.27 -25.25 -28.27
C ASN A 22 -3.32 -24.16 -27.70
N VAL A 23 -2.98 -24.20 -26.40
CA VAL A 23 -2.06 -23.26 -25.75
C VAL A 23 -0.80 -23.99 -25.36
N ARG A 24 0.35 -23.50 -25.80
CA ARG A 24 1.68 -24.01 -25.43
C ARG A 24 2.41 -22.97 -24.60
N LEU A 25 2.69 -23.31 -23.33
CA LEU A 25 3.48 -22.49 -22.42
C LEU A 25 4.93 -22.98 -22.40
N ILE A 26 5.87 -22.09 -22.76
CA ILE A 26 7.31 -22.39 -22.75
C ILE A 26 7.98 -21.47 -21.75
N ARG A 27 8.67 -22.06 -20.75
CA ARG A 27 9.41 -21.33 -19.75
C ARG A 27 10.89 -21.26 -20.10
N HIS A 28 11.43 -20.05 -20.21
CA HIS A 28 12.85 -19.81 -20.35
C HIS A 28 13.40 -19.29 -19.02
N LYS A 29 14.19 -20.09 -18.30
CA LYS A 29 14.88 -19.67 -17.05
C LYS A 29 16.13 -18.85 -17.42
N THR A 30 15.93 -17.69 -18.00
CA THR A 30 17.02 -16.81 -18.40
C THR A 30 16.64 -15.36 -18.14
N ARG A 31 17.64 -14.53 -17.94
CA ARG A 31 17.48 -13.08 -17.92
C ARG A 31 17.40 -12.57 -19.35
N VAL A 32 16.41 -11.75 -19.64
CA VAL A 32 16.33 -11.04 -20.92
C VAL A 32 17.14 -9.76 -20.80
N ASP A 33 18.08 -9.55 -21.74
CA ASP A 33 18.95 -8.38 -21.74
C ASP A 33 18.49 -7.33 -22.76
N ALA A 34 17.82 -7.77 -23.84
CA ALA A 34 17.30 -6.87 -24.85
C ALA A 34 15.98 -7.36 -25.45
N VAL A 35 15.11 -6.38 -25.75
CA VAL A 35 13.89 -6.54 -26.54
C VAL A 35 13.96 -5.51 -27.66
N LYS A 36 14.00 -5.96 -28.92
CA LYS A 36 14.13 -5.07 -30.09
C LYS A 36 13.01 -5.34 -31.09
N ARG A 37 12.41 -4.29 -31.59
CA ARG A 37 11.43 -4.39 -32.68
C ARG A 37 12.14 -4.61 -34.01
N ASN A 38 11.64 -5.54 -34.80
CA ASN A 38 12.11 -5.81 -36.14
C ASN A 38 10.87 -5.98 -37.09
N GLY A 39 10.53 -4.93 -37.81
CA GLY A 39 9.28 -4.85 -38.54
C GLY A 39 8.06 -4.95 -37.62
N ASP A 40 7.18 -5.91 -37.88
CA ASP A 40 5.97 -6.15 -37.05
C ASP A 40 6.17 -7.13 -35.92
N GLN A 41 7.39 -7.66 -35.75
CA GLN A 41 7.73 -8.63 -34.76
C GLN A 41 8.75 -8.08 -33.76
N TRP A 42 8.89 -8.77 -32.61
CA TRP A 42 9.83 -8.45 -31.54
C TRP A 42 10.86 -9.56 -31.41
N HIS A 43 12.11 -9.19 -31.36
CA HIS A 43 13.22 -10.08 -31.06
C HIS A 43 13.64 -9.93 -29.60
N ILE A 44 13.69 -11.05 -28.86
CA ILE A 44 14.03 -11.12 -27.44
C ILE A 44 15.35 -11.87 -27.29
N SER A 45 16.33 -11.25 -26.62
CA SER A 45 17.65 -11.83 -26.47
C SER A 45 18.16 -11.73 -25.00
N PRO A 46 18.78 -12.80 -24.44
CA PRO A 46 18.46 -14.18 -24.74
C PRO A 46 17.00 -14.51 -24.37
N PRO A 47 16.39 -15.58 -24.90
CA PRO A 47 16.97 -16.77 -25.53
C PRO A 47 17.02 -16.72 -27.07
N ASN A 48 16.97 -15.55 -27.68
CA ASN A 48 16.99 -15.34 -29.14
C ASN A 48 15.74 -15.91 -29.84
N ILE A 49 14.59 -15.43 -29.42
CA ILE A 49 13.29 -15.78 -30.01
C ILE A 49 12.65 -14.56 -30.64
N THR A 50 11.82 -14.81 -31.64
CA THR A 50 11.00 -13.81 -32.29
C THR A 50 9.54 -14.07 -31.95
N VAL A 51 8.80 -13.01 -31.59
CA VAL A 51 7.39 -13.08 -31.17
C VAL A 51 6.60 -11.92 -31.76
N ASP A 52 5.30 -12.09 -31.89
CA ASP A 52 4.41 -11.05 -32.43
C ASP A 52 4.06 -10.01 -31.34
N TYR A 53 3.95 -10.42 -30.09
CA TYR A 53 3.61 -9.55 -28.95
C TYR A 53 4.55 -9.76 -27.77
N VAL A 54 4.82 -8.67 -27.04
CA VAL A 54 5.59 -8.71 -25.79
C VAL A 54 4.81 -8.04 -24.68
N LEU A 55 4.57 -8.78 -23.60
CA LEU A 55 4.01 -8.23 -22.36
C LEU A 55 5.12 -8.14 -21.30
N ILE A 56 5.44 -6.92 -20.87
CA ILE A 56 6.50 -6.66 -19.90
C ILE A 56 5.90 -6.62 -18.49
N THR A 57 6.21 -7.61 -17.65
CA THR A 57 5.72 -7.75 -16.26
C THR A 57 6.86 -7.91 -15.27
N THR A 58 7.93 -7.15 -15.46
CA THR A 58 9.18 -7.25 -14.67
C THR A 58 9.09 -6.73 -13.24
N GLY A 59 7.91 -6.23 -12.82
CA GLY A 59 7.72 -5.64 -11.50
C GLY A 59 8.41 -4.28 -11.35
N HIS A 60 8.64 -3.88 -10.11
CA HIS A 60 9.37 -2.66 -9.82
C HIS A 60 10.85 -2.85 -10.15
N GLN A 61 11.31 -2.17 -11.20
CA GLN A 61 12.72 -2.23 -11.61
C GLN A 61 13.61 -1.46 -10.61
N ASP A 62 14.72 -2.06 -10.28
CA ASP A 62 15.82 -1.37 -9.59
C ASP A 62 16.54 -0.33 -10.49
N GLY A 63 16.14 -0.17 -11.75
CA GLY A 63 16.82 0.65 -12.75
C GLY A 63 16.94 2.14 -12.41
N PHE A 64 16.00 2.71 -11.66
CA PHE A 64 16.14 4.06 -11.10
C PHE A 64 17.05 4.12 -9.86
N ARG A 65 17.42 2.97 -9.29
CA ARG A 65 18.23 2.85 -8.07
C ARG A 65 19.67 2.38 -8.33
N GLN A 66 19.99 1.97 -9.55
CA GLN A 66 21.32 1.45 -9.90
C GLN A 66 22.44 2.52 -9.86
N SER A 67 22.11 3.80 -9.81
CA SER A 67 23.12 4.86 -9.64
C SER A 67 23.51 5.10 -8.18
N ALA A 68 22.80 4.53 -7.21
CA ALA A 68 23.15 4.64 -5.81
C ALA A 68 23.98 3.44 -5.37
N THR A 69 25.29 3.58 -5.38
CA THR A 69 26.21 2.61 -4.79
C THR A 69 25.84 2.40 -3.32
N THR A 70 25.69 1.15 -2.87
CA THR A 70 25.59 0.85 -1.44
C THR A 70 26.91 1.27 -0.80
N THR A 71 26.86 2.30 0.04
CA THR A 71 27.96 2.68 0.90
C THR A 71 27.69 2.21 2.31
N ARG A 72 28.70 2.27 3.19
CA ARG A 72 28.52 1.93 4.61
C ARG A 72 27.38 2.72 5.25
N ASP A 73 27.09 3.93 4.76
CA ASP A 73 26.13 4.85 5.34
C ASP A 73 24.80 4.95 4.54
N HIS A 74 24.69 4.25 3.40
CA HIS A 74 23.50 4.33 2.55
C HIS A 74 23.13 2.99 1.93
N ILE A 75 21.94 2.49 2.32
CA ILE A 75 21.30 1.28 1.77
C ILE A 75 20.13 1.74 0.87
N PRO A 76 20.27 1.68 -0.46
CA PRO A 76 19.25 2.24 -1.37
C PRO A 76 17.92 1.50 -1.36
N SER A 77 17.90 0.23 -0.95
CA SER A 77 16.71 -0.60 -0.79
C SER A 77 16.90 -1.62 0.34
N PRO A 78 15.91 -1.84 1.22
CA PRO A 78 16.02 -2.85 2.27
C PRO A 78 15.91 -4.28 1.73
N PHE A 79 15.52 -4.46 0.47
CA PHE A 79 15.31 -5.79 -0.13
C PHE A 79 16.47 -6.22 -1.02
N PRO A 80 16.86 -7.50 -0.96
CA PRO A 80 16.42 -8.56 -0.05
C PRO A 80 16.85 -8.28 1.40
N ILE A 81 15.95 -8.45 2.37
CA ILE A 81 16.17 -8.07 3.77
C ILE A 81 17.37 -8.81 4.38
N ASP A 82 17.44 -10.11 4.18
CA ASP A 82 18.48 -11.01 4.69
C ASP A 82 19.89 -10.67 4.19
N GLN A 83 19.99 -9.97 3.06
CA GLN A 83 21.27 -9.55 2.47
C GLN A 83 21.60 -8.09 2.78
N ARG A 84 20.57 -7.22 2.88
CA ARG A 84 20.75 -5.76 2.97
C ARG A 84 20.72 -5.23 4.39
N LEU A 85 19.94 -5.86 5.28
CA LEU A 85 19.76 -5.40 6.67
C LEU A 85 20.48 -6.32 7.67
N THR A 86 21.64 -6.86 7.28
CA THR A 86 22.49 -7.67 8.16
C THR A 86 23.03 -6.82 9.33
N GLN A 87 23.50 -7.47 10.40
CA GLN A 87 24.12 -6.76 11.54
C GLN A 87 25.43 -6.06 11.15
N THR A 88 26.10 -6.50 10.08
CA THR A 88 27.28 -5.83 9.53
C THR A 88 26.89 -4.54 8.81
N ALA A 89 25.81 -4.56 8.01
CA ALA A 89 25.36 -3.39 7.24
C ALA A 89 24.65 -2.37 8.14
N VAL A 90 23.93 -2.85 9.16
CA VAL A 90 23.22 -2.04 10.16
C VAL A 90 23.63 -2.56 11.55
N PRO A 91 24.72 -2.05 12.15
CA PRO A 91 25.20 -2.56 13.44
C PRO A 91 24.22 -2.35 14.59
N PRO A 92 24.27 -3.19 15.64
CA PRO A 92 23.58 -2.92 16.89
C PRO A 92 23.92 -1.51 17.43
N ASN A 93 22.98 -0.91 18.15
CA ASN A 93 23.12 0.45 18.71
C ASN A 93 23.32 1.59 17.69
N SER A 94 23.23 1.32 16.38
CA SER A 94 23.28 2.35 15.33
C SER A 94 22.00 3.17 15.27
N THR A 95 22.03 4.33 14.63
CA THR A 95 20.83 5.12 14.27
C THR A 95 20.53 4.91 12.79
N VAL A 96 19.31 4.46 12.50
CA VAL A 96 18.82 4.21 11.14
C VAL A 96 17.78 5.26 10.76
N ARG A 97 17.98 5.93 9.63
CA ARG A 97 16.99 6.83 9.04
C ARG A 97 16.35 6.18 7.82
N CYS A 98 15.03 6.04 7.81
CA CYS A 98 14.28 5.38 6.73
C CYS A 98 13.51 6.42 5.91
N LYS A 99 13.88 6.59 4.63
CA LYS A 99 13.13 7.44 3.71
C LYS A 99 11.84 6.73 3.27
N GLY A 100 10.70 7.24 3.71
CA GLY A 100 9.37 6.67 3.51
C GLY A 100 8.77 6.18 4.82
N PHE A 101 7.45 6.32 4.97
CA PHE A 101 6.71 5.90 6.16
C PHE A 101 5.49 5.05 5.78
N ALA A 102 5.67 4.14 4.81
CA ALA A 102 4.66 3.21 4.32
C ALA A 102 5.05 1.75 4.60
N LEU A 103 4.47 0.79 3.88
CA LEU A 103 4.63 -0.65 4.13
C LEU A 103 6.09 -1.12 4.17
N THR A 104 6.95 -0.57 3.30
CA THR A 104 8.39 -0.92 3.30
C THR A 104 9.09 -0.52 4.61
N PHE A 105 8.68 0.61 5.21
CA PHE A 105 9.18 0.97 6.54
C PHE A 105 8.75 -0.04 7.60
N ILE A 106 7.51 -0.49 7.58
CA ILE A 106 7.01 -1.52 8.50
C ILE A 106 7.82 -2.82 8.37
N ASP A 107 8.07 -3.27 7.13
CA ASP A 107 8.93 -4.45 6.89
C ASP A 107 10.36 -4.24 7.44
N THR A 108 10.92 -3.05 7.24
CA THR A 108 12.26 -2.68 7.74
C THR A 108 12.31 -2.64 9.27
N MET A 109 11.33 -2.02 9.90
CA MET A 109 11.20 -1.95 11.36
C MET A 109 11.13 -3.36 11.96
N LEU A 110 10.25 -4.22 11.44
CA LEU A 110 10.11 -5.60 11.92
C LEU A 110 11.39 -6.42 11.70
N ALA A 111 12.07 -6.22 10.58
CA ALA A 111 13.33 -6.92 10.30
C ALA A 111 14.46 -6.49 11.25
N LEU A 112 14.49 -5.22 11.64
CA LEU A 112 15.51 -4.67 12.55
C LEU A 112 15.19 -4.85 14.04
N THR A 113 13.99 -5.31 14.38
CA THR A 113 13.55 -5.61 15.76
C THR A 113 13.26 -7.09 15.95
N GLU A 114 12.05 -7.55 15.65
CA GLU A 114 11.63 -8.95 15.76
C GLU A 114 12.54 -9.90 14.93
N GLY A 115 12.93 -9.48 13.72
CA GLY A 115 13.86 -10.22 12.88
C GLY A 115 15.27 -10.37 13.44
N ARG A 116 15.62 -9.63 14.47
CA ARG A 116 16.89 -9.69 15.22
C ARG A 116 16.77 -10.38 16.57
N GLY A 117 15.62 -11.01 16.85
CA GLY A 117 15.37 -11.77 18.06
C GLY A 117 14.66 -10.98 19.17
N GLY A 118 14.30 -9.71 18.94
CA GLY A 118 13.41 -8.99 19.84
C GLY A 118 12.00 -9.60 19.86
N VAL A 119 11.32 -9.52 20.99
CA VAL A 119 10.04 -10.20 21.19
C VAL A 119 8.92 -9.20 21.50
N PHE A 120 7.87 -9.24 20.70
CA PHE A 120 6.62 -8.56 21.01
C PHE A 120 5.66 -9.52 21.70
N THR A 121 5.18 -9.14 22.87
CA THR A 121 4.18 -9.89 23.63
C THR A 121 2.87 -9.13 23.66
N LEU A 122 1.78 -9.77 23.18
CA LEU A 122 0.44 -9.18 23.23
C LEU A 122 -0.23 -9.49 24.58
N SER A 123 -0.77 -8.46 25.21
CA SER A 123 -1.57 -8.54 26.44
C SER A 123 -2.90 -7.79 26.26
N ALA A 124 -3.75 -7.79 27.29
CA ALA A 124 -5.00 -7.03 27.29
C ALA A 124 -4.77 -5.51 27.14
N SER A 125 -3.63 -5.00 27.61
CA SER A 125 -3.24 -3.58 27.51
C SER A 125 -2.56 -3.20 26.19
N GLY A 126 -2.29 -4.17 25.30
CA GLY A 126 -1.60 -3.97 24.02
C GLY A 126 -0.28 -4.74 23.96
N TYR A 127 0.60 -4.34 23.04
CA TYR A 127 1.92 -4.94 22.91
C TYR A 127 2.90 -4.39 23.93
N SER A 128 3.81 -5.25 24.41
CA SER A 128 5.08 -4.88 25.03
C SER A 128 6.23 -5.39 24.18
N TYR A 129 7.41 -4.77 24.31
CA TYR A 129 8.59 -5.17 23.54
C TYR A 129 9.76 -5.47 24.47
N THR A 130 10.39 -6.64 24.25
CA THR A 130 11.63 -7.04 24.93
C THR A 130 12.73 -7.07 23.88
N PRO A 131 13.74 -6.18 23.95
CA PRO A 131 14.84 -6.16 23.00
C PRO A 131 15.78 -7.35 23.18
N SER A 132 16.40 -7.79 22.08
CA SER A 132 17.45 -8.83 22.07
C SER A 132 18.84 -8.25 22.35
N GLY A 133 19.02 -6.95 22.19
CA GLY A 133 20.31 -6.27 22.20
C GLY A 133 21.01 -6.21 20.84
N ALA A 134 20.43 -6.80 19.81
CA ALA A 134 20.97 -6.77 18.44
C ALA A 134 20.31 -5.68 17.56
N GLU A 135 19.38 -4.92 18.10
CA GLU A 135 18.66 -3.87 17.40
C GLU A 135 19.49 -2.59 17.22
N PRO A 136 19.21 -1.77 16.20
CA PRO A 136 19.60 -0.37 16.18
C PRO A 136 19.01 0.36 17.40
N ARG A 137 19.74 1.36 17.92
CA ARG A 137 19.25 2.19 19.02
C ARG A 137 18.04 3.05 18.63
N HIS A 138 18.02 3.54 17.38
CA HIS A 138 16.93 4.34 16.84
C HIS A 138 16.62 3.94 15.41
N ILE A 139 15.33 3.83 15.09
CA ILE A 139 14.81 3.63 13.73
C ILE A 139 13.84 4.78 13.44
N ALA A 140 14.29 5.79 12.70
CA ALA A 140 13.56 7.02 12.47
C ALA A 140 13.05 7.14 11.03
N PRO A 141 11.75 6.94 10.77
CA PRO A 141 11.17 7.20 9.46
C PRO A 141 11.04 8.70 9.20
N PHE A 142 11.17 9.09 7.93
CA PHE A 142 10.86 10.44 7.48
C PHE A 142 10.19 10.41 6.10
N SER A 143 9.23 11.28 5.88
CA SER A 143 8.52 11.44 4.61
C SER A 143 8.06 12.88 4.43
N ARG A 144 7.54 13.23 3.26
CA ARG A 144 7.03 14.57 2.99
C ARG A 144 5.92 15.01 3.95
N SER A 145 5.02 14.10 4.31
CA SER A 145 3.92 14.38 5.24
C SER A 145 4.26 14.04 6.70
N GLY A 146 5.33 13.27 6.96
CA GLY A 146 5.65 12.73 8.29
C GLY A 146 4.63 11.71 8.81
N ARG A 147 3.54 11.44 8.08
CA ARG A 147 2.42 10.61 8.55
C ARG A 147 2.56 9.16 8.11
N PRO A 148 2.36 8.17 9.03
CA PRO A 148 2.30 6.76 8.69
C PRO A 148 1.00 6.40 7.98
N MET A 149 0.94 5.20 7.40
CA MET A 149 -0.30 4.61 6.94
C MET A 149 -1.19 4.23 8.14
N ARG A 150 -2.52 4.33 7.99
CA ARG A 150 -3.47 3.85 9.00
C ARG A 150 -3.53 2.33 9.02
N ALA A 151 -3.89 1.77 10.18
CA ALA A 151 -4.09 0.35 10.35
C ALA A 151 -5.23 -0.17 9.47
N LYS A 152 -5.01 -1.33 8.84
CA LYS A 152 -6.09 -2.10 8.21
C LYS A 152 -6.93 -2.76 9.30
N VAL A 153 -8.26 -2.73 9.15
CA VAL A 153 -9.17 -3.35 10.11
C VAL A 153 -8.95 -4.87 10.20
N GLU A 154 -9.08 -5.40 11.40
CA GLU A 154 -9.13 -6.84 11.64
C GLU A 154 -10.58 -7.31 11.46
N ALA A 155 -10.82 -8.08 10.41
CA ALA A 155 -12.18 -8.46 9.99
C ALA A 155 -12.99 -9.17 11.10
N GLU A 156 -12.30 -9.94 11.94
CA GLU A 156 -12.92 -10.70 13.04
C GLU A 156 -13.37 -9.81 14.22
N LEU A 157 -12.75 -8.63 14.36
CA LEU A 157 -12.99 -7.70 15.47
C LEU A 157 -13.88 -6.53 15.06
N PHE A 158 -14.30 -6.49 13.80
CA PHE A 158 -14.90 -5.32 13.20
C PHE A 158 -16.27 -5.62 12.63
N THR A 159 -17.31 -4.92 13.13
CA THR A 159 -18.65 -4.97 12.55
C THR A 159 -18.75 -3.93 11.44
N GLN A 160 -19.04 -4.38 10.23
CA GLN A 160 -19.29 -3.48 9.09
C GLN A 160 -20.58 -2.70 9.34
N PRO A 161 -20.59 -1.37 9.22
CA PRO A 161 -21.80 -0.56 9.42
C PRO A 161 -22.82 -0.72 8.29
N GLN A 162 -22.40 -1.23 7.13
CA GLN A 162 -23.24 -1.37 5.94
C GLN A 162 -23.09 -2.79 5.36
N ASP A 163 -24.18 -3.31 4.82
CA ASP A 163 -24.25 -4.62 4.19
C ASP A 163 -23.75 -4.62 2.73
N ASP A 164 -23.71 -5.79 2.11
CA ASP A 164 -23.26 -5.92 0.73
C ASP A 164 -24.22 -5.24 -0.27
N ALA A 165 -25.52 -5.19 0.01
CA ALA A 165 -26.51 -4.53 -0.84
C ALA A 165 -26.27 -3.02 -0.92
N PHE A 166 -25.96 -2.37 0.19
CA PHE A 166 -25.53 -0.97 0.21
C PHE A 166 -24.34 -0.73 -0.72
N TRP A 167 -23.31 -1.59 -0.64
CA TRP A 167 -22.11 -1.44 -1.45
C TRP A 167 -22.36 -1.75 -2.93
N ASP A 168 -23.25 -2.68 -3.26
CA ASP A 168 -23.64 -2.94 -4.65
C ASP A 168 -24.34 -1.74 -5.25
N ASP A 169 -25.24 -1.09 -4.52
CA ASP A 169 -25.90 0.14 -4.96
C ASP A 169 -24.90 1.28 -5.21
N ARG A 170 -23.95 1.48 -4.31
CA ARG A 170 -22.89 2.52 -4.48
C ARG A 170 -22.00 2.23 -5.68
N ARG A 171 -21.61 0.98 -5.90
CA ARG A 171 -20.84 0.57 -7.09
C ARG A 171 -21.65 0.75 -8.38
N ALA A 172 -22.94 0.46 -8.37
CA ALA A 172 -23.81 0.67 -9.52
C ALA A 172 -24.00 2.17 -9.81
N GLU A 173 -24.19 2.98 -8.79
CA GLU A 173 -24.28 4.44 -8.91
C GLU A 173 -23.00 5.02 -9.50
N LEU A 174 -21.83 4.64 -8.96
CA LEU A 174 -20.54 5.05 -9.49
C LEU A 174 -20.39 4.62 -10.95
N SER A 175 -20.73 3.39 -11.31
CA SER A 175 -20.62 2.89 -12.69
C SER A 175 -21.47 3.70 -13.67
N ARG A 176 -22.68 4.12 -13.26
CA ARG A 176 -23.52 5.03 -14.07
C ARG A 176 -22.87 6.39 -14.27
N MET A 177 -22.29 6.97 -13.22
CA MET A 177 -21.56 8.24 -13.30
C MET A 177 -20.36 8.14 -14.23
N LEU A 178 -19.57 7.08 -14.09
CA LEU A 178 -18.37 6.82 -14.90
C LEU A 178 -18.69 6.59 -16.40
N SER A 179 -19.89 6.16 -16.73
CA SER A 179 -20.32 5.97 -18.12
C SER A 179 -20.71 7.26 -18.83
N THR A 180 -20.82 8.39 -18.14
CA THR A 180 -21.13 9.66 -18.77
C THR A 180 -19.92 10.24 -19.51
N LEU A 181 -20.15 10.86 -20.69
CA LEU A 181 -19.07 11.40 -21.54
C LEU A 181 -18.22 12.47 -20.81
N ASN A 182 -18.85 13.29 -19.97
CA ASN A 182 -18.20 14.42 -19.30
C ASN A 182 -17.85 14.12 -17.84
N ALA A 183 -17.85 12.86 -17.41
CA ALA A 183 -17.45 12.54 -16.05
C ALA A 183 -15.98 12.94 -15.83
N ASN A 184 -15.71 13.67 -14.75
CA ASN A 184 -14.37 13.97 -14.30
C ASN A 184 -14.23 13.67 -12.80
N PHE A 185 -13.00 13.52 -12.35
CA PHE A 185 -12.74 13.14 -10.98
C PHE A 185 -13.10 14.25 -9.99
N THR A 186 -12.70 15.48 -10.28
CA THR A 186 -12.83 16.62 -9.37
C THR A 186 -14.28 16.98 -9.04
N HIS A 187 -15.15 17.04 -10.06
CA HIS A 187 -16.52 17.56 -9.90
C HIS A 187 -17.60 16.48 -9.79
N HIS A 188 -17.29 15.24 -10.14
CA HIS A 188 -18.28 14.16 -10.15
C HIS A 188 -17.89 13.03 -9.21
N ILE A 189 -16.69 12.44 -9.37
CA ILE A 189 -16.34 11.19 -8.70
C ILE A 189 -15.95 11.43 -7.25
N TRP A 190 -15.08 12.42 -7.00
CA TRP A 190 -14.67 12.74 -5.64
C TRP A 190 -15.81 13.22 -4.75
N PRO A 191 -16.71 14.14 -5.19
CA PRO A 191 -17.91 14.48 -4.44
C PRO A 191 -18.83 13.28 -4.15
N ALA A 192 -18.95 12.32 -5.09
CA ALA A 192 -19.71 11.09 -4.83
C ALA A 192 -19.06 10.25 -3.73
N PHE A 193 -17.74 10.11 -3.73
CA PHE A 193 -17.02 9.37 -2.68
C PHE A 193 -17.20 10.02 -1.31
N ILE A 194 -17.18 11.34 -1.23
CA ILE A 194 -17.50 12.10 0.00
C ILE A 194 -18.93 11.77 0.47
N SER A 195 -19.91 11.85 -0.44
CA SER A 195 -21.32 11.53 -0.13
C SER A 195 -21.50 10.09 0.33
N PHE A 196 -20.82 9.12 -0.32
CA PHE A 196 -20.88 7.73 0.09
C PHE A 196 -20.27 7.53 1.50
N ALA A 197 -19.18 8.23 1.82
CA ALA A 197 -18.56 8.16 3.15
C ALA A 197 -19.50 8.70 4.24
N ASP A 198 -20.20 9.81 3.98
CA ASP A 198 -21.20 10.35 4.90
C ASP A 198 -22.37 9.36 5.11
N GLN A 199 -22.84 8.72 4.02
CA GLN A 199 -23.91 7.72 4.10
C GLN A 199 -23.47 6.46 4.88
N VAL A 200 -22.22 6.01 4.72
CA VAL A 200 -21.68 4.87 5.46
C VAL A 200 -21.79 5.06 6.97
N LEU A 201 -21.57 6.28 7.45
CA LEU A 201 -21.61 6.59 8.88
C LEU A 201 -22.95 7.17 9.35
N GLY A 202 -23.90 7.43 8.44
CA GLY A 202 -25.12 8.16 8.77
C GLY A 202 -24.86 9.61 9.18
N ASN A 203 -23.79 10.21 8.68
CA ASN A 203 -23.39 11.58 8.97
C ASN A 203 -24.24 12.61 8.22
N THR A 204 -24.24 13.84 8.72
CA THR A 204 -24.75 14.98 7.96
C THR A 204 -23.94 15.15 6.67
N PRO A 205 -24.60 15.40 5.52
CA PRO A 205 -23.91 15.65 4.25
C PRO A 205 -22.86 16.75 4.37
N GLY A 206 -21.66 16.49 3.86
CA GLY A 206 -20.51 17.41 3.91
C GLY A 206 -19.52 17.16 5.05
N THR A 207 -19.87 16.36 6.06
CA THR A 207 -18.98 16.05 7.20
C THR A 207 -17.65 15.47 6.74
N SER A 208 -17.67 14.53 5.79
CA SER A 208 -16.45 13.93 5.25
C SER A 208 -15.65 14.88 4.37
N ALA A 209 -16.30 15.84 3.71
CA ALA A 209 -15.64 16.92 2.96
C ALA A 209 -14.90 17.86 3.89
N ASP A 210 -15.54 18.32 4.96
CA ASP A 210 -14.95 19.19 5.97
C ASP A 210 -13.75 18.52 6.65
N PHE A 211 -13.92 17.26 7.02
CA PHE A 211 -12.83 16.44 7.58
C PHE A 211 -11.64 16.37 6.63
N PHE A 212 -11.89 16.06 5.35
CA PHE A 212 -10.81 15.92 4.36
C PHE A 212 -10.12 17.25 4.09
N THR A 213 -10.88 18.32 3.96
CA THR A 213 -10.36 19.68 3.73
C THR A 213 -9.50 20.15 4.90
N HIS A 214 -10.00 20.02 6.13
CA HIS A 214 -9.23 20.33 7.33
C HIS A 214 -7.93 19.56 7.36
N ARG A 215 -7.99 18.25 7.11
CA ARG A 215 -6.82 17.36 7.15
C ARG A 215 -5.78 17.67 6.07
N SER A 216 -6.21 18.09 4.87
CA SER A 216 -5.31 18.46 3.77
C SER A 216 -4.58 19.78 4.02
N GLN A 217 -5.17 20.68 4.80
CA GLN A 217 -4.63 22.00 5.16
C GLN A 217 -3.83 22.00 6.47
N THR A 218 -3.98 20.97 7.29
CA THR A 218 -3.32 20.89 8.61
C THR A 218 -1.85 20.52 8.49
N ILE A 219 -0.99 21.29 9.13
CA ILE A 219 0.41 20.91 9.42
C ILE A 219 0.39 20.08 10.69
N PHE A 220 0.60 18.77 10.55
CA PHE A 220 0.58 17.84 11.67
C PHE A 220 1.87 17.97 12.51
N LYS A 221 1.71 18.21 13.82
CA LYS A 221 2.78 18.12 14.80
C LYS A 221 3.01 16.64 15.18
N PRO A 222 4.15 16.30 15.78
CA PRO A 222 4.42 14.91 16.20
C PRO A 222 3.32 14.30 17.07
N ASP A 223 2.74 15.05 17.98
CA ASP A 223 1.67 14.56 18.85
C ASP A 223 0.36 14.30 18.10
N ASP A 224 0.03 15.13 17.10
CA ASP A 224 -1.13 14.93 16.23
C ASP A 224 -0.96 13.63 15.43
N ILE A 225 0.26 13.35 14.95
CA ILE A 225 0.59 12.13 14.21
C ILE A 225 0.46 10.91 15.11
N ARG A 226 0.96 10.97 16.34
CA ARG A 226 0.82 9.91 17.35
C ARG A 226 -0.64 9.63 17.67
N GLN A 227 -1.42 10.70 17.86
CA GLN A 227 -2.84 10.59 18.13
C GLN A 227 -3.60 9.98 16.96
N ASP A 228 -3.35 10.42 15.71
CA ASP A 228 -3.97 9.87 14.51
C ASP A 228 -3.64 8.38 14.32
N LEU A 229 -2.40 7.98 14.59
CA LEU A 229 -1.96 6.59 14.54
C LEU A 229 -2.73 5.73 15.56
N ARG A 230 -2.88 6.19 16.79
CA ARG A 230 -3.63 5.50 17.85
C ARG A 230 -5.12 5.43 17.56
N ILE A 231 -5.73 6.54 17.12
CA ILE A 231 -7.13 6.55 16.69
C ILE A 231 -7.37 5.50 15.60
N GLY A 232 -6.52 5.49 14.55
CA GLY A 232 -6.63 4.51 13.48
C GLY A 232 -6.46 3.06 13.95
N TYR A 233 -5.56 2.82 14.90
CA TYR A 233 -5.36 1.53 15.52
C TYR A 233 -6.59 1.08 16.35
N ASP A 234 -7.13 1.96 17.18
CA ASP A 234 -8.27 1.64 18.03
C ASP A 234 -9.54 1.37 17.20
N ILE A 235 -9.75 2.12 16.10
CA ILE A 235 -10.81 1.83 15.14
C ILE A 235 -10.59 0.44 14.51
N ALA A 236 -9.37 0.14 14.07
CA ALA A 236 -9.06 -1.14 13.43
C ALA A 236 -9.22 -2.35 14.36
N MET A 237 -9.05 -2.14 15.67
CA MET A 237 -9.25 -3.14 16.72
C MET A 237 -10.68 -3.17 17.28
N GLY A 238 -11.63 -2.41 16.71
CA GLY A 238 -13.01 -2.33 17.19
C GLY A 238 -13.19 -1.66 18.55
N ARG A 239 -12.19 -0.93 19.06
CA ARG A 239 -12.20 -0.27 20.36
C ARG A 239 -12.77 1.15 20.31
N ARG A 240 -12.94 1.69 19.13
CA ARG A 240 -13.44 3.03 18.86
C ARG A 240 -14.40 3.00 17.67
N ALA A 241 -15.41 3.88 17.68
CA ALA A 241 -16.30 4.08 16.55
C ALA A 241 -15.53 4.58 15.31
N GLN A 242 -16.03 4.22 14.13
CA GLN A 242 -15.49 4.63 12.85
C GLN A 242 -15.55 6.15 12.67
N ASP A 243 -14.53 6.72 12.04
CA ASP A 243 -14.46 8.13 11.69
C ASP A 243 -14.55 8.35 10.16
N SER A 244 -14.63 9.62 9.73
CA SER A 244 -14.67 9.97 8.30
C SER A 244 -13.43 9.48 7.53
N ALA A 245 -12.26 9.38 8.16
CA ALA A 245 -11.08 8.80 7.51
C ALA A 245 -11.26 7.32 7.21
N TRP A 246 -11.86 6.58 8.14
CA TRP A 246 -12.20 5.18 7.92
C TRP A 246 -13.25 5.02 6.81
N ALA A 247 -14.32 5.82 6.84
CA ALA A 247 -15.38 5.75 5.84
C ALA A 247 -14.89 6.07 4.44
N LEU A 248 -14.10 7.14 4.28
CA LEU A 248 -13.44 7.47 3.00
C LEU A 248 -12.53 6.35 2.51
N ALA A 249 -11.74 5.75 3.41
CA ALA A 249 -10.89 4.62 3.08
C ALA A 249 -11.69 3.39 2.62
N GLU A 250 -12.84 3.13 3.25
CA GLU A 250 -13.72 2.02 2.87
C GLU A 250 -14.37 2.24 1.52
N VAL A 251 -14.90 3.44 1.25
CA VAL A 251 -15.43 3.82 -0.06
C VAL A 251 -14.35 3.67 -1.13
N TRP A 252 -13.12 4.14 -0.86
CA TRP A 252 -12.01 4.03 -1.78
C TRP A 252 -11.71 2.55 -2.11
N ARG A 253 -11.60 1.68 -1.11
CA ARG A 253 -11.36 0.23 -1.32
C ARG A 253 -12.47 -0.45 -2.10
N ARG A 254 -13.73 -0.21 -1.73
CA ARG A 254 -14.91 -0.87 -2.32
C ARG A 254 -15.19 -0.42 -3.75
N CYS A 255 -14.82 0.80 -4.08
CA CYS A 255 -15.00 1.39 -5.41
C CYS A 255 -13.73 1.36 -6.28
N TYR A 256 -12.60 0.93 -5.74
CA TYR A 256 -11.27 1.06 -6.36
C TYR A 256 -11.18 0.44 -7.75
N SER A 257 -11.68 -0.78 -7.95
CA SER A 257 -11.63 -1.43 -9.25
C SER A 257 -12.34 -0.61 -10.35
N ARG A 258 -13.53 -0.08 -10.05
CA ARG A 258 -14.28 0.75 -10.98
C ARG A 258 -13.57 2.05 -11.33
N LEU A 259 -12.96 2.67 -10.30
CA LEU A 259 -12.17 3.89 -10.48
C LEU A 259 -10.93 3.64 -11.36
N ILE A 260 -10.19 2.57 -11.10
CA ILE A 260 -8.98 2.23 -11.88
C ILE A 260 -9.33 1.86 -13.32
N ASP A 261 -10.37 1.06 -13.54
CA ASP A 261 -10.85 0.74 -14.90
C ASP A 261 -11.16 2.02 -15.70
N TRP A 262 -11.85 2.98 -15.05
CA TRP A 262 -12.19 4.25 -15.69
C TRP A 262 -10.95 5.11 -16.01
N ILE A 263 -10.01 5.24 -15.07
CA ILE A 263 -8.77 6.03 -15.26
C ILE A 263 -7.88 5.40 -16.35
N SER A 264 -7.78 4.08 -16.37
CA SER A 264 -6.85 3.35 -17.26
C SER A 264 -7.12 3.56 -18.74
N HIS A 265 -8.33 4.00 -19.12
CA HIS A 265 -8.77 4.14 -20.48
C HIS A 265 -9.18 5.57 -20.86
N ARG A 266 -8.80 6.56 -20.06
CA ARG A 266 -9.20 7.96 -20.25
C ARG A 266 -8.04 8.94 -20.15
N ASP A 267 -8.10 9.96 -20.97
CA ASP A 267 -7.35 11.19 -20.74
C ASP A 267 -8.14 12.05 -19.75
N MET A 268 -7.61 12.21 -18.56
CA MET A 268 -8.23 13.03 -17.51
C MET A 268 -7.96 14.53 -17.68
N GLY A 269 -7.06 14.92 -18.60
CA GLY A 269 -6.53 16.28 -18.63
C GLY A 269 -5.61 16.59 -17.42
N THR A 270 -4.84 17.66 -17.55
CA THR A 270 -3.74 17.96 -16.60
C THR A 270 -4.25 18.26 -15.19
N ASP A 271 -5.29 19.10 -15.07
CA ASP A 271 -5.77 19.58 -13.77
C ASP A 271 -6.48 18.49 -12.98
N ASP A 272 -7.36 17.74 -13.63
CA ASP A 272 -8.08 16.63 -13.02
C ASP A 272 -7.13 15.51 -12.59
N ALA A 273 -6.14 15.20 -13.45
CA ALA A 273 -5.09 14.24 -13.12
C ALA A 273 -4.19 14.71 -11.96
N HIS A 274 -3.92 16.01 -11.85
CA HIS A 274 -3.16 16.57 -10.72
C HIS A 274 -3.95 16.44 -9.42
N TYR A 275 -5.21 16.85 -9.43
CA TYR A 275 -6.10 16.74 -8.27
C TYR A 275 -6.29 15.28 -7.84
N PHE A 276 -6.53 14.38 -8.81
CA PHE A 276 -6.60 12.94 -8.54
C PHE A 276 -5.37 12.42 -7.81
N ARG A 277 -4.16 12.77 -8.27
CA ARG A 277 -2.91 12.29 -7.63
C ARG A 277 -2.78 12.76 -6.18
N GLN A 278 -3.23 13.97 -5.87
CA GLN A 278 -3.22 14.49 -4.49
C GLN A 278 -4.18 13.69 -3.60
N ILE A 279 -5.41 13.46 -4.06
CA ILE A 279 -6.41 12.69 -3.35
C ILE A 279 -5.95 11.23 -3.19
N ALA A 280 -5.51 10.60 -4.28
CA ALA A 280 -5.07 9.21 -4.27
C ALA A 280 -3.93 8.96 -3.28
N ALA A 281 -2.98 9.87 -3.16
CA ALA A 281 -1.88 9.74 -2.21
C ALA A 281 -2.35 9.69 -0.75
N GLU A 282 -3.39 10.48 -0.39
CA GLU A 282 -3.96 10.42 0.96
C GLU A 282 -4.86 9.19 1.12
N MET A 283 -5.66 8.84 0.10
CA MET A 283 -6.53 7.67 0.13
C MET A 283 -5.73 6.37 0.24
N GLU A 284 -4.61 6.24 -0.46
CA GLU A 284 -3.72 5.08 -0.31
C GLU A 284 -3.17 4.96 1.11
N ARG A 285 -2.80 6.08 1.74
CA ARG A 285 -2.35 6.11 3.13
C ARG A 285 -3.44 5.63 4.09
N LEU A 286 -4.70 6.00 3.85
CA LEU A 286 -5.84 5.64 4.68
C LEU A 286 -6.36 4.23 4.40
N ALA A 287 -6.40 3.82 3.13
CA ALA A 287 -7.11 2.62 2.69
C ALA A 287 -6.25 1.34 2.66
N PHE A 288 -4.95 1.47 2.36
CA PHE A 288 -4.09 0.31 2.07
C PHE A 288 -2.95 0.13 3.08
N GLY A 289 -3.22 0.44 4.33
CA GLY A 289 -2.25 0.33 5.40
C GLY A 289 -1.91 -1.11 5.82
N PRO A 290 -0.95 -1.27 6.73
CA PRO A 290 -0.55 -2.56 7.25
C PRO A 290 -1.61 -3.15 8.18
N PRO A 291 -1.55 -4.47 8.49
CA PRO A 291 -2.37 -5.10 9.52
C PRO A 291 -2.28 -4.35 10.85
N ALA A 292 -3.37 -4.34 11.62
CA ALA A 292 -3.46 -3.64 12.90
C ALA A 292 -2.37 -4.08 13.87
N GLN A 293 -2.04 -5.38 13.92
CA GLN A 293 -0.94 -5.89 14.74
C GLN A 293 0.40 -5.19 14.48
N ASN A 294 0.72 -4.85 13.23
CA ASN A 294 1.98 -4.19 12.91
C ASN A 294 1.99 -2.71 13.35
N ILE A 295 0.83 -2.06 13.31
CA ILE A 295 0.67 -0.72 13.87
C ILE A 295 0.75 -0.75 15.40
N GLY A 296 0.16 -1.76 16.05
CA GLY A 296 0.33 -1.96 17.49
C GLY A 296 1.79 -2.11 17.91
N LYS A 297 2.57 -2.89 17.16
CA LYS A 297 4.04 -3.02 17.36
C LYS A 297 4.77 -1.68 17.16
N LEU A 298 4.40 -0.91 16.12
CA LEU A 298 4.98 0.41 15.87
C LEU A 298 4.70 1.39 17.05
N ILE A 299 3.45 1.42 17.53
CA ILE A 299 3.06 2.25 18.69
C ILE A 299 3.87 1.88 19.94
N THR A 300 4.12 0.58 20.15
CA THR A 300 4.92 0.09 21.28
C THR A 300 6.38 0.55 21.18
N LEU A 301 6.99 0.45 20.01
CA LEU A 301 8.37 0.91 19.80
C LEU A 301 8.53 2.44 19.87
N GLU A 302 7.49 3.18 19.57
CA GLU A 302 7.50 4.65 19.69
C GLU A 302 7.50 5.12 21.15
N GLN A 303 7.03 4.27 22.07
CA GLN A 303 6.95 4.53 23.50
C GLN A 303 8.18 4.04 24.28
N ALA A 304 8.97 3.13 23.70
CA ALA A 304 10.14 2.51 24.31
C ALA A 304 11.40 3.36 24.07
#